data_e2832e2fae8d7b1f85feaa58cde7dd60
#
_entry.id   e2832e2fae8d7b1f85feaa58cde7dd60
#
_cell.length_a   1.000
_cell.length_b   1.000
_cell.length_c   1.000
_cell.angle_alpha   90.00
_cell.angle_beta   90.00
_cell.angle_gamma   90.00
#
_symmetry.space_group_name_H-M   'P 1'
#
loop_
_entity.id
_entity.type
_entity.pdbx_description
1 polymer ?
#
loop_
_entity_poly.entity_id
_entity_poly.type
_entity_poly.pdbx_seq_one_letter_code
_entity_poly.pdbx_strand_id
1 'polypeptide(L)'
;SPGFPDIPALARAAAPYVDAFVAINSYGPVLDFDPARPVPLLGSADDSADGSTYGTGWLSGPPIRPIALRIVAELARTQDKPIVGVGGIETGRDAVQFLMAGASALGVCTAAIEAGHGVYGRIAQEIGAWLDEHGYAGVDEIRGLYPAGPALAARSPATAAVIAVDADACTGCRACVKSCVHGALSMDGRTAAVDQGLCIGCGYCLESCRYEAMELKGRTA
;
A
#
# COMPACT_ATOMS: atom_id res chain seq x y z
N SER A 1 9.19 10.54 8.95
CA SER A 1 9.65 9.96 7.67
C SER A 1 9.09 8.56 7.50
N PRO A 2 8.61 8.17 6.30
CA PRO A 2 8.09 6.84 6.05
C PRO A 2 9.13 5.71 6.19
N GLY A 3 10.41 6.07 6.23
CA GLY A 3 11.51 5.15 6.53
C GLY A 3 11.77 4.92 8.02
N PHE A 4 11.01 5.56 8.91
CA PHE A 4 11.15 5.32 10.34
C PHE A 4 10.60 3.93 10.71
N PRO A 5 11.34 3.09 11.43
CA PRO A 5 11.00 1.67 11.61
C PRO A 5 9.75 1.45 12.50
N ASP A 6 9.44 2.37 13.42
CA ASP A 6 8.30 2.26 14.34
C ASP A 6 7.50 3.58 14.38
N ILE A 7 6.62 3.75 13.41
CA ILE A 7 5.75 4.92 13.29
C ILE A 7 4.81 5.06 14.51
N PRO A 8 4.18 3.99 15.02
CA PRO A 8 3.35 4.07 16.22
C PRO A 8 4.11 4.54 17.47
N ALA A 9 5.33 4.10 17.69
CA ALA A 9 6.13 4.56 18.82
C ALA A 9 6.48 6.04 18.72
N LEU A 10 6.88 6.50 17.52
CA LEU A 10 7.13 7.90 17.25
C LEU A 10 5.88 8.76 17.51
N ALA A 11 4.74 8.31 17.00
CA ALA A 11 3.47 9.01 17.16
C ALA A 11 3.04 9.08 18.63
N ARG A 12 3.16 7.99 19.39
CA ARG A 12 2.88 7.99 20.84
C ARG A 12 3.76 8.99 21.59
N ALA A 13 5.04 9.07 21.24
CA ALA A 13 5.96 10.03 21.86
C ALA A 13 5.62 11.49 21.51
N ALA A 14 5.13 11.76 20.31
CA ALA A 14 4.77 13.10 19.85
C ALA A 14 3.37 13.54 20.29
N ALA A 15 2.44 12.61 20.50
CA ALA A 15 1.03 12.88 20.76
C ALA A 15 0.74 13.89 21.89
N PRO A 16 1.51 13.95 23.01
CA PRO A 16 1.32 14.97 24.04
C PRO A 16 1.61 16.40 23.59
N TYR A 17 2.33 16.59 22.49
CA TYR A 17 2.87 17.87 22.05
C TYR A 17 2.25 18.39 20.76
N VAL A 18 1.31 17.66 20.16
CA VAL A 18 0.70 18.01 18.89
C VAL A 18 -0.82 17.89 18.96
N ASP A 19 -1.53 18.66 18.13
CA ASP A 19 -3.00 18.58 18.00
C ASP A 19 -3.43 17.64 16.88
N ALA A 20 -2.57 17.41 15.91
CA ALA A 20 -2.82 16.53 14.76
C ALA A 20 -1.52 15.96 14.20
N PHE A 21 -1.62 14.89 13.40
CA PHE A 21 -0.52 14.34 12.63
C PHE A 21 -0.69 14.64 11.15
N VAL A 22 0.41 14.99 10.47
CA VAL A 22 0.45 15.08 9.00
C VAL A 22 1.29 13.92 8.47
N ALA A 23 0.71 13.07 7.65
CA ALA A 23 1.37 11.88 7.11
C ALA A 23 0.94 11.66 5.63
N ILE A 24 1.91 11.66 4.71
CA ILE A 24 3.35 11.73 4.89
C ILE A 24 3.94 12.89 4.05
N ASN A 25 5.19 13.23 4.28
CA ASN A 25 5.98 14.02 3.33
C ASN A 25 6.47 13.08 2.22
N SER A 26 7.43 13.49 1.41
CA SER A 26 8.10 12.68 0.40
C SER A 26 8.81 11.46 0.99
N TYR A 27 9.09 10.48 0.14
CA TYR A 27 9.86 9.28 0.49
C TYR A 27 11.29 9.39 -0.06
N GLY A 28 12.26 9.18 0.77
CA GLY A 28 13.66 9.24 0.35
C GLY A 28 14.65 9.07 1.52
N PRO A 29 15.93 9.22 1.21
CA PRO A 29 16.50 9.55 -0.10
C PRO A 29 16.35 8.44 -1.14
N VAL A 30 16.16 8.81 -2.41
CA VAL A 30 16.13 7.91 -3.57
C VAL A 30 17.15 8.39 -4.61
N LEU A 31 17.60 7.49 -5.47
CA LEU A 31 18.58 7.76 -6.52
C LEU A 31 18.02 7.35 -7.87
N ASP A 32 18.17 8.23 -8.86
CA ASP A 32 17.98 7.92 -10.27
C ASP A 32 19.04 8.65 -11.10
N PHE A 33 19.51 8.04 -12.20
CA PHE A 33 20.53 8.60 -13.07
C PHE A 33 20.34 8.15 -14.53
N ASP A 34 20.85 8.95 -15.46
CA ASP A 34 20.87 8.62 -16.89
C ASP A 34 22.06 7.67 -17.17
N PRO A 35 21.82 6.40 -17.59
CA PRO A 35 22.92 5.45 -17.87
C PRO A 35 23.76 5.84 -19.11
N ALA A 36 23.22 6.65 -20.02
CA ALA A 36 23.98 7.13 -21.17
C ALA A 36 24.95 8.29 -20.80
N ARG A 37 24.59 9.01 -19.75
CA ARG A 37 25.44 10.02 -19.12
C ARG A 37 25.25 9.84 -17.64
N PRO A 38 26.22 9.28 -16.89
CA PRO A 38 26.05 8.92 -15.49
C PRO A 38 26.04 10.18 -14.60
N VAL A 39 25.00 10.98 -14.79
CA VAL A 39 24.68 12.19 -14.00
C VAL A 39 23.37 11.98 -13.27
N PRO A 40 23.24 12.52 -12.06
CA PRO A 40 21.98 12.45 -11.31
C PRO A 40 20.83 13.08 -12.07
N LEU A 41 19.64 12.44 -12.00
CA LEU A 41 18.37 13.01 -12.45
C LEU A 41 17.61 13.69 -11.29
N LEU A 42 17.99 13.37 -10.04
CA LEU A 42 17.36 13.90 -8.84
C LEU A 42 18.38 14.66 -7.99
N GLY A 43 17.87 15.59 -7.18
CA GLY A 43 18.66 16.33 -6.21
C GLY A 43 19.65 17.32 -6.82
N SER A 44 20.48 17.89 -5.95
CA SER A 44 21.57 18.77 -6.32
C SER A 44 22.92 18.02 -6.29
N ALA A 45 23.83 18.43 -7.13
CA ALA A 45 25.21 17.91 -7.10
C ALA A 45 25.96 18.30 -5.81
N ASP A 46 25.46 19.28 -5.04
CA ASP A 46 26.13 19.89 -3.89
C ASP A 46 25.33 19.79 -2.60
N ASP A 47 24.43 18.78 -2.46
CA ASP A 47 23.51 18.70 -1.31
C ASP A 47 24.18 18.41 0.01
N SER A 48 25.43 17.95 0.03
CA SER A 48 26.22 17.77 1.24
C SER A 48 27.69 18.12 1.03
N ALA A 49 28.31 18.67 2.05
CA ALA A 49 29.75 19.02 2.02
C ALA A 49 30.67 17.79 1.89
N ASP A 50 30.18 16.61 2.26
CA ASP A 50 30.91 15.34 2.19
C ASP A 50 30.51 14.47 0.97
N GLY A 51 29.60 14.97 0.11
CA GLY A 51 29.10 14.24 -1.04
C GLY A 51 28.19 13.05 -0.74
N SER A 52 27.82 12.82 0.52
CA SER A 52 27.05 11.64 0.94
C SER A 52 25.62 11.61 0.39
N THR A 53 25.08 12.78 0.01
CA THR A 53 23.75 12.93 -0.60
C THR A 53 23.80 13.28 -2.09
N TYR A 54 24.99 13.18 -2.72
CA TYR A 54 25.15 13.49 -4.13
C TYR A 54 24.16 12.76 -5.01
N GLY A 55 23.38 13.52 -5.77
CA GLY A 55 22.42 12.99 -6.74
C GLY A 55 21.19 12.32 -6.12
N THR A 56 21.02 12.32 -4.81
CA THR A 56 19.81 11.79 -4.18
C THR A 56 18.70 12.84 -4.14
N GLY A 57 17.46 12.37 -4.18
CA GLY A 57 16.27 13.20 -4.13
C GLY A 57 15.16 12.58 -3.29
N TRP A 58 14.01 13.19 -3.34
CA TRP A 58 12.84 12.78 -2.58
C TRP A 58 11.68 12.50 -3.53
N LEU A 59 11.18 11.28 -3.48
CA LEU A 59 10.05 10.83 -4.31
C LEU A 59 8.74 11.34 -3.72
N SER A 60 7.88 11.89 -4.58
CA SER A 60 6.52 12.34 -4.24
C SER A 60 5.53 11.91 -5.33
N GLY A 61 4.26 12.32 -5.19
CA GLY A 61 3.21 11.95 -6.15
C GLY A 61 2.75 10.49 -6.06
N PRO A 62 2.11 9.95 -7.10
CA PRO A 62 1.45 8.64 -7.09
C PRO A 62 2.29 7.48 -6.59
N PRO A 63 3.60 7.39 -6.88
CA PRO A 63 4.42 6.27 -6.45
C PRO A 63 4.49 6.08 -4.93
N ILE A 64 4.32 7.16 -4.13
CA ILE A 64 4.37 7.05 -2.67
C ILE A 64 3.01 6.76 -2.03
N ARG A 65 1.91 6.81 -2.78
CA ARG A 65 0.54 6.63 -2.24
C ARG A 65 0.35 5.36 -1.42
N PRO A 66 0.79 4.16 -1.85
CA PRO A 66 0.64 2.94 -1.04
C PRO A 66 1.36 3.01 0.30
N ILE A 67 2.52 3.68 0.34
CA ILE A 67 3.30 3.90 1.57
C ILE A 67 2.54 4.85 2.50
N ALA A 68 2.02 5.95 1.95
CA ALA A 68 1.26 6.95 2.70
C ALA A 68 -0.03 6.35 3.29
N LEU A 69 -0.80 5.60 2.51
CA LEU A 69 -2.01 4.91 2.96
C LEU A 69 -1.72 3.95 4.12
N ARG A 70 -0.66 3.15 4.03
CA ARG A 70 -0.24 2.27 5.12
C ARG A 70 0.01 3.04 6.41
N ILE A 71 0.76 4.14 6.33
CA ILE A 71 1.13 4.94 7.51
C ILE A 71 -0.11 5.62 8.11
N VAL A 72 -1.00 6.20 7.30
CA VAL A 72 -2.25 6.79 7.76
C VAL A 72 -3.12 5.76 8.48
N ALA A 73 -3.29 4.57 7.89
CA ALA A 73 -4.07 3.50 8.52
C ALA A 73 -3.43 2.99 9.83
N GLU A 74 -2.11 2.96 9.90
CA GLU A 74 -1.37 2.57 11.12
C GLU A 74 -1.52 3.63 12.24
N LEU A 75 -1.43 4.91 11.90
CA LEU A 75 -1.68 6.01 12.83
C LEU A 75 -3.13 6.00 13.32
N ALA A 76 -4.10 5.84 12.43
CA ALA A 76 -5.54 5.82 12.78
C ALA A 76 -5.91 4.68 13.74
N ARG A 77 -5.17 3.55 13.73
CA ARG A 77 -5.36 2.47 14.69
C ARG A 77 -4.68 2.68 16.03
N THR A 78 -3.73 3.58 16.12
CA THR A 78 -2.83 3.71 17.28
C THR A 78 -2.87 5.09 17.92
N GLN A 79 -3.59 6.04 17.34
CA GLN A 79 -3.70 7.42 17.78
C GLN A 79 -5.14 7.92 17.71
N ASP A 80 -5.52 8.74 18.69
CA ASP A 80 -6.84 9.40 18.73
C ASP A 80 -6.80 10.81 18.11
N LYS A 81 -5.64 11.31 17.75
CA LYS A 81 -5.46 12.64 17.16
C LYS A 81 -5.88 12.65 15.69
N PRO A 82 -6.45 13.77 15.20
CA PRO A 82 -6.73 13.93 13.77
C PRO A 82 -5.50 13.70 12.89
N ILE A 83 -5.72 13.13 11.72
CA ILE A 83 -4.65 12.84 10.75
C ILE A 83 -4.95 13.58 9.46
N VAL A 84 -3.99 14.37 8.98
CA VAL A 84 -3.98 14.91 7.63
C VAL A 84 -3.25 13.92 6.74
N GLY A 85 -3.99 13.23 5.86
CA GLY A 85 -3.43 12.27 4.91
C GLY A 85 -2.83 12.99 3.70
N VAL A 86 -1.55 12.74 3.42
CA VAL A 86 -0.80 13.36 2.31
C VAL A 86 0.04 12.29 1.62
N GLY A 87 0.11 12.36 0.29
CA GLY A 87 1.01 11.54 -0.50
C GLY A 87 0.36 10.85 -1.69
N GLY A 88 0.53 11.41 -2.88
CA GLY A 88 0.09 10.82 -4.14
C GLY A 88 -1.41 10.82 -4.39
N ILE A 89 -2.14 11.75 -3.79
CA ILE A 89 -3.56 11.97 -4.07
C ILE A 89 -3.67 12.78 -5.38
N GLU A 90 -4.30 12.20 -6.40
CA GLU A 90 -4.54 12.83 -7.69
C GLU A 90 -6.01 12.83 -8.07
N THR A 91 -6.80 11.89 -7.56
CA THR A 91 -8.21 11.71 -7.88
C THR A 91 -9.07 11.64 -6.63
N GLY A 92 -10.40 11.81 -6.79
CA GLY A 92 -11.35 11.61 -5.70
C GLY A 92 -11.31 10.19 -5.13
N ARG A 93 -11.04 9.18 -5.98
CA ARG A 93 -10.86 7.80 -5.53
C ARG A 93 -9.65 7.65 -4.60
N ASP A 94 -8.53 8.28 -4.92
CA ASP A 94 -7.36 8.29 -4.04
C ASP A 94 -7.69 8.95 -2.71
N ALA A 95 -8.39 10.09 -2.77
CA ALA A 95 -8.84 10.84 -1.60
C ALA A 95 -9.75 9.99 -0.69
N VAL A 96 -10.73 9.28 -1.27
CA VAL A 96 -11.61 8.33 -0.55
C VAL A 96 -10.80 7.23 0.14
N GLN A 97 -9.75 6.68 -0.50
CA GLN A 97 -8.88 5.70 0.15
C GLN A 97 -8.23 6.24 1.43
N PHE A 98 -7.75 7.50 1.41
CA PHE A 98 -7.18 8.14 2.59
C PHE A 98 -8.21 8.39 3.69
N LEU A 99 -9.43 8.83 3.34
CA LEU A 99 -10.54 8.99 4.30
C LEU A 99 -10.89 7.65 4.93
N MET A 100 -11.07 6.61 4.14
CA MET A 100 -11.31 5.26 4.64
C MET A 100 -10.15 4.73 5.48
N ALA A 101 -8.91 5.11 5.19
CA ALA A 101 -7.75 4.78 6.00
C ALA A 101 -7.71 5.51 7.35
N GLY A 102 -8.59 6.50 7.58
CA GLY A 102 -8.75 7.23 8.83
C GLY A 102 -8.23 8.66 8.80
N ALA A 103 -7.90 9.21 7.63
CA ALA A 103 -7.57 10.62 7.51
C ALA A 103 -8.79 11.50 7.82
N SER A 104 -8.58 12.54 8.61
CA SER A 104 -9.60 13.57 8.95
C SER A 104 -9.59 14.73 7.97
N ALA A 105 -8.46 14.95 7.31
CA ALA A 105 -8.25 15.94 6.25
C ALA A 105 -7.25 15.42 5.23
N LEU A 106 -7.17 16.06 4.08
CA LEU A 106 -6.33 15.64 2.96
C LEU A 106 -5.42 16.78 2.53
N GLY A 107 -4.17 16.44 2.18
CA GLY A 107 -3.20 17.34 1.59
C GLY A 107 -2.83 16.87 0.18
N VAL A 108 -2.97 17.76 -0.80
CA VAL A 108 -2.62 17.52 -2.20
C VAL A 108 -1.53 18.50 -2.60
N CYS A 109 -0.40 18.00 -3.08
CA CYS A 109 0.74 18.83 -3.49
C CYS A 109 1.12 18.57 -4.94
N THR A 110 1.72 17.41 -5.25
CA THR A 110 2.27 17.10 -6.59
C THR A 110 1.24 17.27 -7.69
N ALA A 111 0.02 16.76 -7.50
CA ALA A 111 -1.05 16.93 -8.48
C ALA A 111 -1.42 18.40 -8.73
N ALA A 112 -1.30 19.26 -7.71
CA ALA A 112 -1.54 20.70 -7.89
C ALA A 112 -0.37 21.40 -8.61
N ILE A 113 0.86 20.93 -8.42
CA ILE A 113 2.02 21.41 -9.18
C ILE A 113 1.88 21.06 -10.65
N GLU A 114 1.45 19.83 -10.96
CA GLU A 114 1.33 19.31 -12.33
C GLU A 114 0.11 19.83 -13.07
N ALA A 115 -1.06 19.83 -12.42
CA ALA A 115 -2.35 20.15 -13.05
C ALA A 115 -2.95 21.51 -12.66
N GLY A 116 -2.25 22.27 -11.80
CA GLY A 116 -2.73 23.56 -11.30
C GLY A 116 -3.76 23.42 -10.18
N HIS A 117 -4.13 24.58 -9.59
CA HIS A 117 -4.98 24.63 -8.40
C HIS A 117 -6.43 24.14 -8.62
N GLY A 118 -6.89 24.03 -9.85
CA GLY A 118 -8.20 23.45 -10.18
C GLY A 118 -8.38 21.99 -9.72
N VAL A 119 -7.27 21.29 -9.46
CA VAL A 119 -7.29 19.91 -9.00
C VAL A 119 -8.03 19.74 -7.65
N TYR A 120 -7.97 20.71 -6.77
CA TYR A 120 -8.67 20.65 -5.47
C TYR A 120 -10.18 20.57 -5.65
N GLY A 121 -10.75 21.45 -6.50
CA GLY A 121 -12.18 21.45 -6.82
C GLY A 121 -12.61 20.15 -7.52
N ARG A 122 -11.80 19.65 -8.45
CA ARG A 122 -12.06 18.40 -9.15
C ARG A 122 -12.08 17.21 -8.18
N ILE A 123 -11.08 17.08 -7.32
CA ILE A 123 -11.03 16.01 -6.31
C ILE A 123 -12.24 16.08 -5.38
N ALA A 124 -12.63 17.29 -4.92
CA ALA A 124 -13.80 17.45 -4.07
C ALA A 124 -15.11 17.00 -4.77
N GLN A 125 -15.29 17.33 -6.04
CA GLN A 125 -16.43 16.88 -6.84
C GLN A 125 -16.42 15.35 -7.04
N GLU A 126 -15.26 14.77 -7.32
CA GLU A 126 -15.10 13.34 -7.49
C GLU A 126 -15.38 12.56 -6.19
N ILE A 127 -15.02 13.11 -5.01
CA ILE A 127 -15.41 12.54 -3.70
C ILE A 127 -16.93 12.55 -3.56
N GLY A 128 -17.59 13.69 -3.83
CA GLY A 128 -19.04 13.80 -3.76
C GLY A 128 -19.73 12.78 -4.67
N ALA A 129 -19.32 12.69 -5.94
CA ALA A 129 -19.87 11.73 -6.88
C ALA A 129 -19.68 10.28 -6.40
N TRP A 130 -18.52 9.96 -5.83
CA TRP A 130 -18.27 8.63 -5.28
C TRP A 130 -19.16 8.30 -4.08
N LEU A 131 -19.40 9.28 -3.18
CA LEU A 131 -20.30 9.12 -2.03
C LEU A 131 -21.73 8.85 -2.50
N ASP A 132 -22.22 9.64 -3.45
CA ASP A 132 -23.57 9.51 -4.03
C ASP A 132 -23.75 8.12 -4.67
N GLU A 133 -22.77 7.67 -5.49
CA GLU A 133 -22.78 6.37 -6.15
C GLU A 133 -22.84 5.20 -5.16
N HIS A 134 -22.22 5.36 -3.98
CA HIS A 134 -22.13 4.30 -2.96
C HIS A 134 -23.13 4.46 -1.80
N GLY A 135 -24.01 5.47 -1.86
CA GLY A 135 -25.08 5.67 -0.91
C GLY A 135 -24.66 6.22 0.46
N TYR A 136 -23.52 6.93 0.53
CA TYR A 136 -23.08 7.59 1.74
C TYR A 136 -23.53 9.05 1.79
N ALA A 137 -24.00 9.51 2.96
CA ALA A 137 -24.45 10.88 3.14
C ALA A 137 -23.29 11.89 3.29
N GLY A 138 -22.08 11.43 3.60
CA GLY A 138 -20.91 12.29 3.73
C GLY A 138 -19.63 11.56 4.10
N VAL A 139 -18.54 12.31 4.12
CA VAL A 139 -17.18 11.77 4.38
C VAL A 139 -17.04 11.17 5.79
N ASP A 140 -17.85 11.61 6.74
CA ASP A 140 -17.79 11.11 8.12
C ASP A 140 -18.24 9.65 8.21
N GLU A 141 -19.13 9.21 7.31
CA GLU A 141 -19.58 7.82 7.26
C GLU A 141 -18.53 6.85 6.72
N ILE A 142 -17.61 7.35 5.92
CA ILE A 142 -16.52 6.51 5.34
C ILE A 142 -15.21 6.63 6.09
N ARG A 143 -15.08 7.62 7.00
CA ARG A 143 -13.82 7.83 7.73
C ARG A 143 -13.49 6.65 8.62
N GLY A 144 -12.31 6.07 8.41
CA GLY A 144 -11.81 4.97 9.23
C GLY A 144 -12.52 3.63 8.99
N LEU A 145 -13.28 3.45 7.93
CA LEU A 145 -13.90 2.15 7.61
C LEU A 145 -12.86 1.05 7.44
N TYR A 146 -11.69 1.37 6.87
CA TYR A 146 -10.65 0.36 6.65
C TYR A 146 -10.01 -0.13 7.95
N PRO A 147 -9.53 0.70 8.89
CA PRO A 147 -9.01 0.25 10.18
C PRO A 147 -10.05 -0.42 11.07
N ALA A 148 -11.31 0.04 11.01
CA ALA A 148 -12.41 -0.50 11.82
C ALA A 148 -12.98 -1.82 11.25
N GLY A 149 -12.67 -2.12 10.00
CA GLY A 149 -13.16 -3.34 9.35
C GLY A 149 -12.64 -4.61 10.02
N PRO A 150 -13.46 -5.68 10.06
CA PRO A 150 -13.08 -6.97 10.66
C PRO A 150 -11.89 -7.63 9.96
N ALA A 151 -11.55 -7.16 8.78
CA ALA A 151 -10.59 -7.78 7.87
C ALA A 151 -9.14 -7.78 8.36
N LEU A 152 -8.74 -6.90 9.29
CA LEU A 152 -7.35 -6.88 9.77
C LEU A 152 -7.11 -7.76 11.00
N ALA A 153 -8.11 -7.90 11.86
CA ALA A 153 -8.06 -8.85 12.96
C ALA A 153 -8.19 -10.31 12.46
N ALA A 154 -8.81 -10.49 11.30
CA ALA A 154 -9.16 -11.78 10.73
C ALA A 154 -8.22 -12.27 9.62
N ARG A 155 -7.14 -11.56 9.28
CA ARG A 155 -6.04 -12.13 8.51
C ARG A 155 -5.08 -12.94 9.41
N SER A 156 -5.68 -13.71 10.31
CA SER A 156 -5.07 -14.96 10.73
C SER A 156 -4.83 -15.81 9.48
N PRO A 157 -3.76 -16.61 9.42
CA PRO A 157 -3.58 -17.60 8.35
C PRO A 157 -4.83 -18.45 8.10
N ALA A 158 -5.74 -18.53 9.08
CA ALA A 158 -7.00 -19.26 8.99
C ALA A 158 -8.09 -18.64 8.09
N THR A 159 -8.01 -17.34 7.74
CA THR A 159 -9.01 -16.63 6.92
C THR A 159 -8.46 -16.10 5.60
N ALA A 160 -7.15 -16.22 5.38
CA ALA A 160 -6.53 -15.84 4.12
C ALA A 160 -7.00 -16.75 2.99
N ALA A 161 -7.12 -16.18 1.79
CA ALA A 161 -7.28 -16.98 0.59
C ALA A 161 -6.13 -18.01 0.50
N VAL A 162 -6.44 -19.19 0.02
CA VAL A 162 -5.49 -20.28 -0.17
C VAL A 162 -5.47 -20.73 -1.62
N ILE A 163 -4.38 -21.35 -2.00
CA ILE A 163 -4.28 -21.93 -3.34
C ILE A 163 -5.05 -23.26 -3.37
N ALA A 164 -5.88 -23.39 -4.39
CA ALA A 164 -6.42 -24.66 -4.81
C ALA A 164 -5.70 -25.13 -6.08
N VAL A 165 -5.57 -26.44 -6.24
CA VAL A 165 -4.91 -27.07 -7.38
C VAL A 165 -5.98 -27.84 -8.18
N ASP A 166 -6.07 -27.56 -9.46
CA ASP A 166 -6.79 -28.39 -10.41
C ASP A 166 -5.90 -29.57 -10.79
N ALA A 167 -6.29 -30.77 -10.34
CA ALA A 167 -5.53 -31.99 -10.55
C ALA A 167 -5.51 -32.41 -12.03
N ASP A 168 -6.58 -32.10 -12.78
CA ASP A 168 -6.71 -32.47 -14.19
C ASP A 168 -5.82 -31.59 -15.08
N ALA A 169 -5.70 -30.31 -14.74
CA ALA A 169 -4.83 -29.36 -15.42
C ALA A 169 -3.35 -29.48 -14.97
N CYS A 170 -3.08 -30.08 -13.81
CA CYS A 170 -1.74 -30.17 -13.26
C CYS A 170 -0.88 -31.20 -14.00
N THR A 171 0.21 -30.76 -14.63
CA THR A 171 1.16 -31.62 -15.36
C THR A 171 2.31 -32.18 -14.52
N GLY A 172 2.40 -31.78 -13.25
CA GLY A 172 3.48 -32.22 -12.36
C GLY A 172 4.85 -31.56 -12.61
N CYS A 173 4.88 -30.40 -13.27
CA CYS A 173 6.13 -29.72 -13.67
C CYS A 173 6.94 -29.13 -12.51
N ARG A 174 6.41 -29.07 -11.29
CA ARG A 174 7.03 -28.58 -10.06
C ARG A 174 7.40 -27.07 -10.05
N ALA A 175 6.97 -26.29 -11.02
CA ALA A 175 7.28 -24.86 -11.06
C ALA A 175 6.74 -24.15 -9.80
N CYS A 176 5.50 -24.41 -9.41
CA CYS A 176 4.85 -23.88 -8.21
C CYS A 176 5.57 -24.29 -6.91
N VAL A 177 6.07 -25.51 -6.81
CA VAL A 177 6.84 -25.98 -5.65
C VAL A 177 8.14 -25.20 -5.50
N LYS A 178 8.85 -24.96 -6.62
CA LYS A 178 10.10 -24.18 -6.63
C LYS A 178 9.90 -22.70 -6.33
N SER A 179 8.74 -22.14 -6.68
CA SER A 179 8.44 -20.72 -6.44
C SER A 179 7.88 -20.44 -5.05
N CYS A 180 7.47 -21.47 -4.30
CA CYS A 180 6.88 -21.29 -2.97
C CYS A 180 7.92 -21.02 -1.90
N VAL A 181 8.14 -19.76 -1.55
CA VAL A 181 9.08 -19.34 -0.50
C VAL A 181 8.64 -19.74 0.91
N HIS A 182 7.36 -20.11 1.09
CA HIS A 182 6.79 -20.54 2.37
C HIS A 182 6.82 -22.06 2.57
N GLY A 183 7.31 -22.81 1.56
CA GLY A 183 7.34 -24.27 1.62
C GLY A 183 5.96 -24.94 1.67
N ALA A 184 4.91 -24.20 1.35
CA ALA A 184 3.52 -24.67 1.42
C ALA A 184 3.12 -25.60 0.26
N LEU A 185 3.98 -25.79 -0.74
CA LEU A 185 3.70 -26.63 -1.90
C LEU A 185 4.66 -27.81 -1.96
N SER A 186 4.10 -28.98 -2.14
CA SER A 186 4.79 -30.24 -2.34
C SER A 186 4.21 -31.00 -3.53
N MET A 187 4.73 -32.18 -3.82
CA MET A 187 4.14 -33.07 -4.81
C MET A 187 3.52 -34.29 -4.11
N ASP A 188 2.27 -34.58 -4.48
CA ASP A 188 1.64 -35.86 -4.18
C ASP A 188 1.50 -36.62 -5.52
N GLY A 189 2.38 -37.58 -5.73
CA GLY A 189 2.55 -38.26 -6.99
C GLY A 189 2.86 -37.27 -8.12
N ARG A 190 1.94 -37.12 -9.08
CA ARG A 190 2.06 -36.22 -10.23
C ARG A 190 1.41 -34.84 -9.99
N THR A 191 0.61 -34.69 -8.95
CA THR A 191 -0.15 -33.46 -8.70
C THR A 191 0.51 -32.64 -7.59
N ALA A 192 0.47 -31.30 -7.70
CA ALA A 192 0.90 -30.44 -6.62
C ALA A 192 -0.10 -30.49 -5.46
N ALA A 193 0.43 -30.57 -4.24
CA ALA A 193 -0.35 -30.54 -3.01
C ALA A 193 -0.02 -29.27 -2.20
N VAL A 194 -1.04 -28.72 -1.54
CA VAL A 194 -0.92 -27.48 -0.76
C VAL A 194 -1.09 -27.77 0.72
N ASP A 195 -0.08 -27.44 1.51
CA ASP A 195 -0.23 -27.37 2.96
C ASP A 195 -0.97 -26.07 3.32
N GLN A 196 -2.22 -26.22 3.74
CA GLN A 196 -3.10 -25.12 4.10
C GLN A 196 -2.64 -24.38 5.37
N GLY A 197 -1.82 -25.00 6.21
CA GLY A 197 -1.26 -24.38 7.40
C GLY A 197 -0.11 -23.42 7.08
N LEU A 198 0.65 -23.72 6.03
CA LEU A 198 1.78 -22.92 5.58
C LEU A 198 1.42 -21.92 4.47
N CYS A 199 0.33 -22.17 3.73
CA CYS A 199 -0.09 -21.30 2.63
C CYS A 199 -0.69 -19.99 3.14
N ILE A 200 -0.07 -18.88 2.80
CA ILE A 200 -0.55 -17.51 3.13
C ILE A 200 -1.35 -16.84 2.01
N GLY A 201 -1.59 -17.52 0.89
CA GLY A 201 -2.33 -16.97 -0.25
C GLY A 201 -1.60 -15.86 -1.01
N CYS A 202 -0.27 -15.85 -1.02
CA CYS A 202 0.51 -14.79 -1.67
C CYS A 202 0.41 -14.76 -3.21
N GLY A 203 -0.08 -15.84 -3.85
CA GLY A 203 -0.31 -15.91 -5.28
C GLY A 203 0.91 -16.21 -6.17
N TYR A 204 2.13 -16.28 -5.64
CA TYR A 204 3.35 -16.50 -6.43
C TYR A 204 3.33 -17.75 -7.32
N CYS A 205 2.65 -18.80 -6.86
CA CYS A 205 2.50 -20.03 -7.61
C CYS A 205 1.53 -19.92 -8.79
N LEU A 206 0.60 -18.96 -8.79
CA LEU A 206 -0.32 -18.69 -9.91
C LEU A 206 0.49 -18.25 -11.14
N GLU A 207 1.34 -17.23 -10.96
CA GLU A 207 2.21 -16.72 -12.03
C GLU A 207 3.23 -17.75 -12.53
N SER A 208 3.60 -18.70 -11.67
CA SER A 208 4.55 -19.77 -12.03
C SER A 208 3.89 -20.92 -12.78
N CYS A 209 2.56 -21.00 -12.78
CA CYS A 209 1.83 -22.12 -13.38
C CYS A 209 1.43 -21.82 -14.83
N ARG A 210 2.24 -22.32 -15.79
CA ARG A 210 1.95 -22.17 -17.23
C ARG A 210 0.70 -22.92 -17.72
N TYR A 211 0.14 -23.78 -16.87
CA TYR A 211 -1.00 -24.63 -17.19
C TYR A 211 -2.28 -24.18 -16.50
N GLU A 212 -2.23 -23.01 -15.84
CA GLU A 212 -3.37 -22.42 -15.13
C GLU A 212 -4.04 -23.37 -14.11
N ALA A 213 -3.29 -24.37 -13.63
CA ALA A 213 -3.76 -25.37 -12.68
C ALA A 213 -3.83 -24.87 -11.24
N MET A 214 -3.64 -23.57 -11.00
CA MET A 214 -3.68 -22.95 -9.68
C MET A 214 -4.76 -21.89 -9.62
N GLU A 215 -5.51 -21.87 -8.54
CA GLU A 215 -6.58 -20.90 -8.30
C GLU A 215 -6.51 -20.38 -6.87
N LEU A 216 -6.78 -19.08 -6.68
CA LEU A 216 -6.89 -18.48 -5.35
C LEU A 216 -8.35 -18.62 -4.88
N LYS A 217 -8.59 -19.40 -3.86
CA LYS A 217 -9.92 -19.59 -3.23
C LYS A 217 -9.94 -19.00 -1.84
N GLY A 218 -11.09 -18.43 -1.47
CA GLY A 218 -11.35 -18.11 -0.05
C GLY A 218 -11.32 -19.41 0.78
N ARG A 219 -10.73 -19.37 1.99
CA ARG A 219 -10.90 -20.47 2.93
C ARG A 219 -12.39 -20.63 3.25
N THR A 220 -12.93 -21.81 3.02
CA THR A 220 -14.21 -22.21 3.61
C THR A 220 -13.98 -22.42 5.11
N ALA A 221 -14.82 -21.76 5.91
CA ALA A 221 -14.81 -21.91 7.37
C ALA A 221 -15.06 -23.36 7.79
#